data_7a75fccc75df45b39c85d31be6e530de
#
_entry.id   7a75fccc75df45b39c85d31be6e530de
#
_cell.length_a   1.000
_cell.length_b   1.000
_cell.length_c   1.000
_cell.angle_alpha   90.00
_cell.angle_beta   90.00
_cell.angle_gamma   90.00
#
_symmetry.space_group_name_H-M   'P 1'
#
loop_
_entity.id
_entity.type
_entity.pdbx_description
1 polymer ?
#
loop_
_entity_poly.entity_id
_entity_poly.type
_entity_poly.pdbx_seq_one_letter_code
_entity_poly.pdbx_strand_id
1 'polypeptide(L)'
;ARSLARAAYEADYMINMALMKRHSEPTDKWRDSAGQTAITATGKNQFGSIGNVPPLHLSIRDWSSFRGMGTYNSIVDLMAHERLGGNTLVYLVDAMYVNPKHNGKAVRFRLPPFNDGWTSSFLASNDQVAIESVVLDFIYSELPLCANADNFLHEAANIGNPPSGVAYMGKDQGSLGVHEHWNNPTQRMYSRNLGTGKGIELYRVPLDEGRPAIEYFYAKEDALYYKTSNADEVRLNGKQLGDTEGTVPLSINKTTDFCLETLRGGKVTSSQHVVVRRLENVAVCRAKDMEREGSASLNDDGSVEFKGEKGSSQGSVNWKVNLPRKGEYYLVVSYTGGNPVPSYLYINGEKVSENIGYLATSGETRKEFVFPVVLAKGTSELRLEHPGRRSNKIYSVNIAREMK
;
A
#
# COMPACT_ATOMS: atom_id res chain seq x y z
N ALA A 1 29.62 21.45 5.09
CA ALA A 1 28.47 21.50 6.00
C ALA A 1 27.26 21.99 5.23
N ARG A 2 26.16 21.28 5.28
CA ARG A 2 24.90 21.63 4.64
C ARG A 2 24.04 22.29 5.71
N SER A 3 23.49 23.47 5.41
CA SER A 3 22.76 24.29 6.38
C SER A 3 21.26 24.09 6.22
N LEU A 4 20.56 23.96 7.34
CA LEU A 4 19.12 24.16 7.39
C LEU A 4 18.81 25.62 7.10
N ALA A 5 17.64 25.88 6.50
CA ALA A 5 17.12 27.22 6.42
C ALA A 5 16.99 27.80 7.84
N ARG A 6 17.45 29.02 8.03
CA ARG A 6 17.46 29.69 9.33
C ARG A 6 16.08 29.69 10.00
N ALA A 7 15.04 29.95 9.23
CA ALA A 7 13.66 29.93 9.72
C ALA A 7 13.25 28.55 10.30
N ALA A 8 13.68 27.44 9.69
CA ALA A 8 13.40 26.09 10.20
C ALA A 8 14.23 25.78 11.45
N TYR A 9 15.46 26.30 11.53
CA TYR A 9 16.33 26.07 12.69
C TYR A 9 15.89 26.85 13.92
N GLU A 10 15.42 28.08 13.75
CA GLU A 10 15.02 29.00 14.83
C GLU A 10 13.56 28.84 15.24
N ALA A 11 12.76 28.11 14.50
CA ALA A 11 11.35 27.87 14.82
C ALA A 11 11.21 27.09 16.13
N ASP A 12 10.31 27.52 17.00
CA ASP A 12 9.94 26.75 18.20
C ASP A 12 9.19 25.48 17.84
N TYR A 13 8.33 25.55 16.81
CA TYR A 13 7.53 24.43 16.30
C TYR A 13 7.37 24.49 14.78
N MET A 14 7.13 23.36 14.18
CA MET A 14 6.81 23.23 12.77
C MET A 14 5.42 22.63 12.55
N ILE A 15 4.76 23.09 11.50
CA ILE A 15 3.64 22.42 10.85
C ILE A 15 4.12 22.03 9.47
N ASN A 16 4.14 20.73 9.19
CA ASN A 16 4.57 20.24 7.89
C ASN A 16 3.34 20.00 7.00
N MET A 17 3.13 20.88 6.03
CA MET A 17 1.99 20.81 5.11
C MET A 17 2.47 20.46 3.70
N ALA A 18 2.08 19.30 3.21
CA ALA A 18 2.50 18.75 1.95
C ALA A 18 1.34 18.51 0.99
N LEU A 19 1.64 18.23 -0.28
CA LEU A 19 0.66 17.84 -1.29
C LEU A 19 0.72 16.33 -1.53
N MET A 20 -0.43 15.69 -1.69
CA MET A 20 -0.50 14.30 -2.14
C MET A 20 -0.16 14.23 -3.62
N LYS A 21 1.07 13.85 -3.93
CA LYS A 21 1.53 13.72 -5.31
C LYS A 21 2.72 12.78 -5.43
N ARG A 22 2.92 12.24 -6.63
CA ARG A 22 4.18 11.59 -7.02
C ARG A 22 5.22 12.63 -7.39
N HIS A 23 6.49 12.27 -7.31
CA HIS A 23 7.56 13.23 -7.55
C HIS A 23 8.21 13.15 -8.92
N SER A 24 8.50 11.99 -9.44
CA SER A 24 9.21 11.85 -10.70
C SER A 24 8.27 11.62 -11.88
N GLU A 25 8.67 12.13 -13.03
CA GLU A 25 8.03 11.80 -14.28
C GLU A 25 8.51 10.43 -14.78
N PRO A 26 7.67 9.67 -15.47
CA PRO A 26 8.10 8.47 -16.17
C PRO A 26 8.88 8.81 -17.47
N THR A 27 9.69 9.87 -17.48
CA THR A 27 10.47 10.24 -18.65
C THR A 27 11.92 9.78 -18.52
N ASP A 28 12.31 9.12 -19.43
CA ASP A 28 13.47 8.50 -20.08
C ASP A 28 14.88 8.72 -19.51
N LYS A 29 15.14 9.75 -18.75
CA LYS A 29 16.48 10.03 -18.23
C LYS A 29 16.69 9.63 -16.77
N TRP A 30 15.61 9.27 -16.07
CA TRP A 30 15.59 9.12 -14.62
C TRP A 30 14.87 7.86 -14.16
N ARG A 31 14.48 7.03 -15.09
CA ARG A 31 14.09 5.65 -14.80
C ARG A 31 15.38 4.88 -14.49
N ASP A 32 15.40 4.18 -13.36
CA ASP A 32 16.15 2.96 -13.37
C ASP A 32 15.52 2.06 -14.46
N SER A 33 16.20 1.00 -14.82
CA SER A 33 15.71 0.01 -15.79
C SER A 33 14.31 -0.55 -15.46
N ALA A 34 13.75 -0.25 -14.30
CA ALA A 34 12.49 -0.71 -13.76
C ALA A 34 11.36 0.34 -13.79
N GLY A 35 11.61 1.57 -14.20
CA GLY A 35 10.57 2.60 -14.37
C GLY A 35 9.98 3.16 -13.07
N GLN A 36 10.71 3.11 -11.98
CA GLN A 36 10.24 3.42 -10.62
C GLN A 36 10.09 4.94 -10.39
N THR A 37 9.08 5.30 -9.61
CA THR A 37 8.82 6.70 -9.22
C THR A 37 8.71 6.82 -7.71
N ALA A 38 9.35 7.84 -7.15
CA ALA A 38 9.30 8.11 -5.72
C ALA A 38 7.95 8.69 -5.29
N ILE A 39 7.48 8.28 -4.13
CA ILE A 39 6.32 8.84 -3.45
C ILE A 39 6.74 9.23 -2.05
N THR A 40 6.60 10.49 -1.72
CA THR A 40 6.61 11.00 -0.36
C THR A 40 6.01 12.40 -0.38
N ALA A 41 5.24 12.73 0.62
CA ALA A 41 4.60 14.01 0.80
C ALA A 41 5.37 14.85 1.82
N THR A 42 5.26 14.52 3.06
CA THR A 42 5.81 15.28 4.20
C THR A 42 7.33 15.13 4.32
N GLY A 43 7.88 13.94 4.03
CA GLY A 43 9.32 13.72 4.01
C GLY A 43 9.99 14.53 2.94
N LYS A 44 9.41 14.59 1.73
CA LYS A 44 9.90 15.47 0.68
C LYS A 44 9.81 16.93 1.05
N ASN A 45 8.75 17.35 1.71
CA ASN A 45 8.58 18.75 2.10
C ASN A 45 9.70 19.21 3.04
N GLN A 46 10.19 18.33 3.91
CA GLN A 46 11.35 18.61 4.76
C GLN A 46 12.63 18.86 3.97
N PHE A 47 12.79 18.28 2.77
CA PHE A 47 13.90 18.63 1.89
C PHE A 47 13.92 20.11 1.48
N GLY A 48 12.77 20.75 1.41
CA GLY A 48 12.66 22.18 1.14
C GLY A 48 13.27 23.05 2.23
N SER A 49 13.46 22.51 3.42
CA SER A 49 14.12 23.20 4.54
C SER A 49 15.64 23.16 4.49
N ILE A 50 16.22 22.43 3.55
CA ILE A 50 17.67 22.32 3.36
C ILE A 50 18.07 23.18 2.17
N GLY A 51 19.22 23.88 2.27
CA GLY A 51 19.77 24.65 1.16
C GLY A 51 19.83 23.81 -0.11
N ASN A 52 19.22 24.33 -1.18
CA ASN A 52 19.08 23.63 -2.46
C ASN A 52 20.44 23.48 -3.15
N VAL A 53 21.19 22.47 -2.72
CA VAL A 53 22.48 22.12 -3.32
C VAL A 53 22.25 21.01 -4.32
N PRO A 54 22.67 21.16 -5.59
CA PRO A 54 22.47 20.16 -6.64
C PRO A 54 22.79 18.72 -6.24
N PRO A 55 23.87 18.42 -5.47
CA PRO A 55 24.14 17.08 -4.99
C PRO A 55 23.07 16.49 -4.06
N LEU A 56 22.36 17.33 -3.29
CA LEU A 56 21.24 16.87 -2.45
C LEU A 56 20.03 16.54 -3.29
N HIS A 57 19.73 17.36 -4.28
CA HIS A 57 18.66 17.10 -5.22
C HIS A 57 18.92 15.85 -6.06
N LEU A 58 20.20 15.53 -6.29
CA LEU A 58 20.61 14.28 -6.93
C LEU A 58 20.49 13.08 -5.98
N SER A 59 20.72 13.26 -4.69
CA SER A 59 20.52 12.21 -3.68
C SER A 59 19.02 11.90 -3.44
N ILE A 60 18.13 12.77 -3.84
CA ILE A 60 16.70 12.52 -3.91
C ILE A 60 16.34 11.41 -4.91
N ARG A 61 17.18 11.15 -5.91
CA ARG A 61 17.05 10.00 -6.81
C ARG A 61 17.32 8.67 -6.14
N ASP A 62 18.08 8.70 -5.07
CA ASP A 62 18.36 7.54 -4.23
C ASP A 62 17.21 7.25 -3.28
N TRP A 63 16.06 7.88 -3.47
CA TRP A 63 14.86 7.55 -2.75
C TRP A 63 14.49 6.12 -3.03
N SER A 64 13.95 5.52 -2.04
CA SER A 64 13.52 4.15 -1.89
C SER A 64 13.32 3.36 -3.18
N SER A 65 12.70 3.97 -4.18
CA SER A 65 12.38 3.32 -5.44
C SER A 65 13.59 2.99 -6.31
N PHE A 66 14.74 3.63 -6.12
CA PHE A 66 15.93 3.40 -6.97
C PHE A 66 16.89 2.36 -6.42
N ARG A 67 16.90 2.17 -5.12
CA ARG A 67 17.87 1.26 -4.47
C ARG A 67 17.25 -0.03 -3.93
N GLY A 68 15.94 -0.14 -3.97
CA GLY A 68 15.22 -1.28 -3.43
C GLY A 68 15.11 -1.27 -1.90
N MET A 69 14.45 -2.30 -1.39
CA MET A 69 14.20 -2.47 0.02
C MET A 69 15.48 -2.68 0.82
N GLY A 70 15.52 -2.12 2.04
CA GLY A 70 16.65 -2.25 2.94
C GLY A 70 17.91 -1.52 2.45
N THR A 71 17.76 -0.37 1.83
CA THR A 71 18.84 0.54 1.49
C THR A 71 18.70 1.86 2.23
N TYR A 72 19.82 2.50 2.52
CA TYR A 72 19.85 3.82 3.13
C TYR A 72 19.00 4.83 2.36
N ASN A 73 18.24 5.63 3.09
CA ASN A 73 17.46 6.71 2.53
C ASN A 73 17.64 8.00 3.35
N SER A 74 18.16 9.05 2.72
CA SER A 74 18.44 10.33 3.40
C SER A 74 17.20 11.06 3.92
N ILE A 75 16.00 10.71 3.46
CA ILE A 75 14.75 11.26 4.02
C ILE A 75 14.59 10.84 5.48
N VAL A 76 15.02 9.63 5.84
CA VAL A 76 14.90 9.13 7.21
C VAL A 76 15.71 10.00 8.19
N ASP A 77 16.91 10.44 7.79
CA ASP A 77 17.69 11.38 8.60
C ASP A 77 16.97 12.73 8.80
N LEU A 78 16.23 13.20 7.79
CA LEU A 78 15.45 14.44 7.91
C LEU A 78 14.24 14.25 8.81
N MET A 79 13.56 13.10 8.70
CA MET A 79 12.45 12.75 9.58
C MET A 79 12.90 12.64 11.03
N ALA A 80 14.11 12.15 11.26
CA ALA A 80 14.69 12.02 12.60
C ALA A 80 15.32 13.31 13.15
N HIS A 81 15.58 14.29 12.30
CA HIS A 81 16.31 15.49 12.70
C HIS A 81 15.51 16.32 13.72
N GLU A 82 16.15 16.67 14.84
CA GLU A 82 15.53 17.38 15.97
C GLU A 82 14.80 18.68 15.59
N ARG A 83 15.31 19.41 14.59
CA ARG A 83 14.73 20.69 14.10
C ARG A 83 13.79 20.53 12.92
N LEU A 84 13.55 19.31 12.43
CA LEU A 84 12.62 19.01 11.36
C LEU A 84 11.52 18.07 11.88
N GLY A 85 11.67 16.74 11.69
CA GLY A 85 10.68 15.80 12.18
C GLY A 85 10.47 15.88 13.68
N GLY A 86 11.54 15.98 14.45
CA GLY A 86 11.49 16.09 15.91
C GLY A 86 10.85 17.37 16.46
N ASN A 87 10.73 18.42 15.64
CA ASN A 87 10.10 19.70 15.99
C ASN A 87 8.72 19.90 15.33
N THR A 88 8.23 18.91 14.61
CA THR A 88 6.94 19.00 13.91
C THR A 88 5.80 18.55 14.81
N LEU A 89 4.86 19.46 15.09
CA LEU A 89 3.67 19.19 15.90
C LEU A 89 2.62 18.37 15.15
N VAL A 90 2.44 18.69 13.87
CA VAL A 90 1.44 18.05 13.03
C VAL A 90 1.89 17.99 11.58
N TYR A 91 1.61 16.88 10.95
CA TYR A 91 1.78 16.65 9.54
C TYR A 91 0.40 16.73 8.86
N LEU A 92 0.32 17.57 7.84
CA LEU A 92 -0.89 17.78 7.05
C LEU A 92 -0.59 17.40 5.61
N VAL A 93 -1.52 16.73 4.94
CA VAL A 93 -1.42 16.45 3.51
C VAL A 93 -2.67 16.95 2.81
N ASP A 94 -2.47 17.93 1.94
CA ASP A 94 -3.49 18.38 1.01
C ASP A 94 -3.68 17.32 -0.07
N ALA A 95 -4.81 16.65 0.00
CA ALA A 95 -5.28 15.65 -0.94
C ALA A 95 -6.56 16.08 -1.64
N MET A 96 -6.80 17.38 -1.79
CA MET A 96 -7.95 17.90 -2.56
C MET A 96 -7.88 17.43 -4.01
N TYR A 97 -6.67 17.49 -4.57
CA TYR A 97 -6.36 17.05 -5.93
C TYR A 97 -5.04 16.27 -5.91
N VAL A 98 -5.05 15.08 -6.47
CA VAL A 98 -3.85 14.26 -6.53
C VAL A 98 -3.18 14.36 -7.89
N ASN A 99 -1.86 14.52 -7.87
CA ASN A 99 -1.09 14.63 -9.10
C ASN A 99 -0.27 13.35 -9.33
N PRO A 100 -0.47 12.64 -10.45
CA PRO A 100 0.22 11.38 -10.74
C PRO A 100 1.69 11.55 -11.10
N LYS A 101 2.16 12.79 -11.28
CA LYS A 101 3.54 13.11 -11.63
C LYS A 101 3.92 14.53 -11.20
N HIS A 102 5.19 14.85 -11.24
CA HIS A 102 5.73 16.11 -10.71
C HIS A 102 5.02 17.37 -11.23
N ASN A 103 4.79 17.46 -12.54
CA ASN A 103 4.15 18.59 -13.23
C ASN A 103 2.92 18.14 -14.05
N GLY A 104 2.24 17.07 -13.63
CA GLY A 104 1.07 16.56 -14.33
C GLY A 104 -0.21 17.31 -13.99
N LYS A 105 -1.25 17.00 -14.75
CA LYS A 105 -2.62 17.39 -14.38
C LYS A 105 -3.12 16.51 -13.24
N ALA A 106 -3.95 17.07 -12.36
CA ALA A 106 -4.63 16.30 -11.34
C ALA A 106 -5.48 15.18 -11.97
N VAL A 107 -5.59 14.06 -11.27
CA VAL A 107 -6.38 12.91 -11.69
C VAL A 107 -7.46 12.61 -10.68
N ARG A 108 -8.54 12.02 -11.16
CA ARG A 108 -9.59 11.46 -10.32
C ARG A 108 -9.20 10.06 -9.90
N PHE A 109 -9.60 9.66 -8.70
CA PHE A 109 -9.41 8.32 -8.20
C PHE A 109 -10.63 7.46 -8.53
N ARG A 110 -10.39 6.27 -9.07
CA ARG A 110 -11.43 5.38 -9.59
C ARG A 110 -12.06 4.51 -8.52
N LEU A 111 -11.24 4.09 -7.55
CA LEU A 111 -11.68 3.17 -6.51
C LEU A 111 -12.54 3.88 -5.44
N PRO A 112 -13.41 3.16 -4.73
CA PRO A 112 -14.09 3.71 -3.56
C PRO A 112 -13.08 4.26 -2.54
N PRO A 113 -13.43 5.29 -1.76
CA PRO A 113 -14.70 6.00 -1.71
C PRO A 113 -14.86 7.08 -2.79
N PHE A 114 -13.89 7.25 -3.69
CA PHE A 114 -13.84 8.38 -4.62
C PHE A 114 -14.67 8.17 -5.89
N ASN A 115 -14.80 6.90 -6.36
CA ASN A 115 -15.69 6.47 -7.45
C ASN A 115 -15.65 7.41 -8.67
N ASP A 116 -14.48 7.58 -9.27
CA ASP A 116 -14.17 8.53 -10.35
C ASP A 116 -14.31 10.02 -9.94
N GLY A 117 -14.33 10.28 -8.64
CA GLY A 117 -14.34 11.63 -8.08
C GLY A 117 -12.94 12.16 -7.74
N TRP A 118 -12.92 13.43 -7.35
CA TRP A 118 -11.75 14.04 -6.73
C TRP A 118 -11.58 13.50 -5.31
N THR A 119 -10.34 13.43 -4.85
CA THR A 119 -10.04 12.97 -3.49
C THR A 119 -10.60 13.91 -2.43
N SER A 120 -10.68 15.21 -2.70
CA SER A 120 -11.37 16.23 -1.89
C SER A 120 -11.15 16.05 -0.37
N SER A 121 -9.94 15.75 0.03
CA SER A 121 -9.61 15.36 1.41
C SER A 121 -8.39 16.10 1.94
N PHE A 122 -8.33 16.22 3.27
CA PHE A 122 -7.12 16.56 4.01
C PHE A 122 -6.78 15.40 4.93
N LEU A 123 -5.50 15.06 5.00
CA LEU A 123 -5.00 14.09 5.96
C LEU A 123 -4.24 14.85 7.05
N ALA A 124 -4.36 14.39 8.28
CA ALA A 124 -3.63 14.94 9.42
C ALA A 124 -3.14 13.82 10.34
N SER A 125 -1.93 13.94 10.86
CA SER A 125 -1.36 13.03 11.85
C SER A 125 -0.26 13.73 12.65
N ASN A 126 0.01 13.28 13.84
CA ASN A 126 1.23 13.58 14.58
C ASN A 126 2.33 12.52 14.36
N ASP A 127 2.01 11.45 13.65
CA ASP A 127 2.94 10.40 13.24
C ASP A 127 3.25 10.55 11.75
N GLN A 128 4.50 10.94 11.44
CA GLN A 128 4.95 11.16 10.06
C GLN A 128 4.97 9.86 9.25
N VAL A 129 5.38 8.77 9.86
CA VAL A 129 5.48 7.47 9.17
C VAL A 129 4.08 6.95 8.85
N ALA A 130 3.14 7.11 9.76
CA ALA A 130 1.76 6.69 9.55
C ALA A 130 1.07 7.48 8.43
N ILE A 131 1.19 8.81 8.41
CA ILE A 131 0.56 9.62 7.35
C ILE A 131 1.18 9.34 5.97
N GLU A 132 2.49 9.14 5.89
CA GLU A 132 3.17 8.74 4.65
C GLU A 132 2.72 7.36 4.18
N SER A 133 2.51 6.40 5.10
CA SER A 133 1.99 5.06 4.79
C SER A 133 0.60 5.16 4.15
N VAL A 134 -0.28 5.98 4.73
CA VAL A 134 -1.63 6.22 4.20
C VAL A 134 -1.59 6.89 2.83
N VAL A 135 -0.77 7.93 2.65
CA VAL A 135 -0.58 8.61 1.35
C VAL A 135 -0.11 7.63 0.28
N LEU A 136 0.85 6.80 0.65
CA LEU A 136 1.42 5.80 -0.24
C LEU A 136 0.37 4.78 -0.68
N ASP A 137 -0.40 4.24 0.26
CA ASP A 137 -1.45 3.25 -0.03
C ASP A 137 -2.54 3.83 -0.95
N PHE A 138 -2.96 5.08 -0.75
CA PHE A 138 -3.90 5.75 -1.64
C PHE A 138 -3.35 5.87 -3.07
N ILE A 139 -2.09 6.29 -3.21
CA ILE A 139 -1.48 6.44 -4.52
C ILE A 139 -1.22 5.08 -5.18
N TYR A 140 -0.76 4.08 -4.44
CA TYR A 140 -0.51 2.74 -4.97
C TYR A 140 -1.74 2.06 -5.52
N SER A 141 -2.88 2.23 -4.87
CA SER A 141 -4.12 1.59 -5.30
C SER A 141 -4.64 2.12 -6.63
N GLU A 142 -4.32 3.38 -6.95
CA GLU A 142 -4.81 4.06 -8.15
C GLU A 142 -3.73 4.15 -9.26
N LEU A 143 -2.47 4.18 -8.88
CA LEU A 143 -1.34 4.44 -9.77
C LEU A 143 -0.20 3.44 -9.48
N PRO A 144 -0.38 2.16 -9.84
CA PRO A 144 0.55 1.09 -9.47
C PRO A 144 1.85 1.19 -10.28
N LEU A 145 2.86 1.90 -9.81
CA LEU A 145 4.13 2.01 -10.52
C LEU A 145 5.37 2.21 -9.65
N CYS A 146 5.28 1.97 -8.33
CA CYS A 146 6.39 2.28 -7.44
C CYS A 146 6.76 1.10 -6.57
N ALA A 147 7.45 0.13 -7.14
CA ALA A 147 8.07 -0.90 -6.31
C ALA A 147 9.05 -0.24 -5.32
N ASN A 148 9.05 -0.73 -4.09
CA ASN A 148 9.94 -0.28 -3.02
C ASN A 148 9.84 1.24 -2.66
N ALA A 149 8.79 1.95 -3.06
CA ALA A 149 8.62 3.36 -2.68
C ALA A 149 8.43 3.54 -1.17
N ASP A 150 8.07 2.50 -0.47
CA ASP A 150 7.91 2.37 0.97
C ASP A 150 9.22 2.06 1.72
N ASN A 151 10.35 1.87 1.04
CA ASN A 151 11.62 1.53 1.69
C ASN A 151 11.96 2.48 2.85
N PHE A 152 11.80 3.79 2.65
CA PHE A 152 12.11 4.77 3.69
C PHE A 152 11.18 4.65 4.91
N LEU A 153 9.95 4.16 4.74
CA LEU A 153 9.02 3.91 5.83
C LEU A 153 9.43 2.71 6.68
N HIS A 154 9.92 1.64 6.03
CA HIS A 154 10.49 0.51 6.75
C HIS A 154 11.76 0.90 7.54
N GLU A 155 12.61 1.75 6.94
CA GLU A 155 13.80 2.29 7.60
C GLU A 155 13.41 3.19 8.78
N ALA A 156 12.45 4.10 8.60
CA ALA A 156 11.99 5.05 9.62
C ALA A 156 11.24 4.36 10.76
N ALA A 157 10.37 3.40 10.45
CA ALA A 157 9.63 2.67 11.47
C ALA A 157 10.51 1.82 12.39
N ASN A 158 11.71 1.49 11.95
CA ASN A 158 12.67 0.70 12.70
C ASN A 158 14.06 1.34 12.68
N ILE A 159 14.13 2.64 12.90
CA ILE A 159 15.38 3.41 12.76
C ILE A 159 16.48 2.95 13.72
N GLY A 160 16.12 2.35 14.87
CA GLY A 160 17.07 1.77 15.81
C GLY A 160 17.77 0.50 15.31
N ASN A 161 17.10 -0.24 14.41
CA ASN A 161 17.63 -1.43 13.75
C ASN A 161 17.07 -1.54 12.33
N PRO A 162 17.42 -0.60 11.44
CA PRO A 162 16.81 -0.47 10.14
C PRO A 162 17.18 -1.64 9.22
N PRO A 163 16.32 -2.00 8.26
CA PRO A 163 16.59 -3.06 7.30
C PRO A 163 17.91 -2.91 6.52
N SER A 164 18.36 -1.68 6.29
CA SER A 164 19.64 -1.40 5.64
C SER A 164 20.86 -1.73 6.51
N GLY A 165 20.70 -1.79 7.83
CA GLY A 165 21.77 -1.88 8.80
C GLY A 165 22.62 -0.60 8.92
N VAL A 166 22.18 0.50 8.31
CA VAL A 166 22.88 1.81 8.39
C VAL A 166 22.50 2.52 9.68
N ALA A 167 23.45 3.14 10.35
CA ALA A 167 23.16 4.00 11.49
C ALA A 167 22.64 5.37 11.01
N TYR A 168 21.36 5.62 11.20
CA TYR A 168 20.75 6.92 10.98
C TYR A 168 21.00 7.88 12.14
N MET A 169 20.82 9.19 11.89
CA MET A 169 20.96 10.23 12.89
C MET A 169 20.07 10.01 14.11
N GLY A 170 18.85 9.52 13.93
CA GLY A 170 17.86 9.29 14.98
C GLY A 170 17.80 7.87 15.55
N LYS A 171 18.87 7.06 15.39
CA LYS A 171 18.84 5.63 15.77
C LYS A 171 18.40 5.36 17.21
N ASP A 172 18.73 6.27 18.13
CA ASP A 172 18.41 6.12 19.57
C ASP A 172 16.91 6.34 19.88
N GLN A 173 16.13 6.82 18.91
CA GLN A 173 14.67 6.93 19.03
C GLN A 173 13.95 5.58 18.86
N GLY A 174 14.65 4.54 18.35
CA GLY A 174 14.10 3.22 18.12
C GLY A 174 13.13 3.15 16.93
N SER A 175 12.16 4.04 16.87
CA SER A 175 11.17 4.19 15.80
C SER A 175 10.79 5.65 15.65
N LEU A 176 10.50 6.09 14.40
CA LEU A 176 9.96 7.42 14.10
C LEU A 176 8.44 7.40 13.91
N GLY A 177 7.81 6.24 14.01
CA GLY A 177 6.37 6.08 13.83
C GLY A 177 6.00 4.70 13.29
N VAL A 178 4.73 4.54 12.97
CA VAL A 178 4.15 3.25 12.58
C VAL A 178 4.04 3.13 11.07
N HIS A 179 4.68 2.11 10.50
CA HIS A 179 4.49 1.74 9.11
C HIS A 179 3.73 0.43 8.99
N GLU A 180 2.65 0.46 8.24
CA GLU A 180 1.90 -0.70 7.77
C GLU A 180 1.09 -0.33 6.53
N HIS A 181 0.64 -1.33 5.79
CA HIS A 181 -0.30 -1.18 4.69
C HIS A 181 -1.70 -1.58 5.12
N TRP A 182 -2.70 -0.97 4.52
CA TRP A 182 -4.08 -1.41 4.70
C TRP A 182 -4.30 -2.84 4.16
N ASN A 183 -5.37 -3.46 4.63
CA ASN A 183 -5.68 -4.85 4.29
C ASN A 183 -5.96 -5.08 2.79
N ASN A 184 -6.58 -4.11 2.12
CA ASN A 184 -6.81 -4.12 0.66
C ASN A 184 -7.33 -2.75 0.18
N PRO A 185 -7.22 -2.44 -1.12
CA PRO A 185 -7.66 -1.15 -1.69
C PRO A 185 -9.16 -0.86 -1.58
N THR A 186 -9.98 -1.85 -1.33
CA THR A 186 -11.43 -1.68 -1.21
C THR A 186 -11.85 -1.33 0.20
N GLN A 187 -11.34 -2.04 1.19
CA GLN A 187 -11.70 -1.86 2.60
C GLN A 187 -10.89 -0.74 3.26
N ARG A 188 -9.61 -0.62 2.91
CA ARG A 188 -8.68 0.40 3.44
C ARG A 188 -8.59 0.44 4.95
N MET A 189 -8.59 -0.76 5.57
CA MET A 189 -8.55 -0.92 7.02
C MET A 189 -7.14 -1.24 7.46
N TYR A 190 -6.63 -0.48 8.39
CA TYR A 190 -5.37 -0.71 9.08
C TYR A 190 -5.57 -1.60 10.30
N SER A 191 -4.49 -2.07 10.90
CA SER A 191 -4.54 -3.03 12.00
C SER A 191 -5.39 -2.56 13.17
N ARG A 192 -5.30 -1.28 13.56
CA ARG A 192 -6.11 -0.74 14.65
C ARG A 192 -7.58 -0.61 14.28
N ASN A 193 -7.90 -0.23 13.03
CA ASN A 193 -9.28 -0.27 12.54
C ASN A 193 -9.89 -1.68 12.58
N LEU A 194 -9.03 -2.71 12.48
CA LEU A 194 -9.43 -4.12 12.55
C LEU A 194 -9.47 -4.67 13.99
N GLY A 195 -9.33 -3.80 15.00
CA GLY A 195 -9.49 -4.17 16.40
C GLY A 195 -8.27 -4.79 17.07
N THR A 196 -7.06 -4.69 16.47
CA THR A 196 -5.84 -5.26 17.08
C THR A 196 -5.31 -4.44 18.25
N GLY A 197 -5.78 -3.20 18.43
CA GLY A 197 -5.30 -2.23 19.42
C GLY A 197 -3.92 -1.64 19.10
N LYS A 198 -3.28 -2.04 18.02
CA LYS A 198 -1.96 -1.57 17.56
C LYS A 198 -2.00 -1.20 16.09
N GLY A 199 -0.98 -0.47 15.63
CA GLY A 199 -0.88 -0.06 14.24
C GLY A 199 -1.55 1.28 13.95
N ILE A 200 -1.79 1.56 12.67
CA ILE A 200 -2.46 2.78 12.20
C ILE A 200 -3.97 2.67 12.44
N GLU A 201 -4.58 3.78 12.78
CA GLU A 201 -6.02 3.98 12.75
C GLU A 201 -6.35 5.09 11.75
N LEU A 202 -6.97 4.75 10.65
CA LEU A 202 -7.48 5.72 9.70
C LEU A 202 -8.90 6.13 10.11
N TYR A 203 -9.02 7.33 10.63
CA TYR A 203 -10.29 7.90 11.07
C TYR A 203 -10.78 8.94 10.06
N ARG A 204 -12.03 8.82 9.62
CA ARG A 204 -12.65 9.76 8.72
C ARG A 204 -13.46 10.79 9.51
N VAL A 205 -13.08 12.05 9.41
CA VAL A 205 -13.84 13.16 9.97
C VAL A 205 -14.73 13.73 8.86
N PRO A 206 -16.05 13.70 8.98
CA PRO A 206 -16.93 14.40 8.05
C PRO A 206 -16.73 15.92 8.18
N LEU A 207 -16.70 16.65 7.06
CA LEU A 207 -16.59 18.12 7.06
C LEU A 207 -17.82 18.83 7.63
N ASP A 208 -18.90 18.14 7.89
CA ASP A 208 -20.17 18.71 8.30
C ASP A 208 -20.67 17.98 9.56
N GLU A 209 -20.49 18.61 10.72
CA GLU A 209 -21.05 18.14 11.98
C GLU A 209 -22.57 18.10 11.86
N GLY A 210 -23.14 16.91 11.88
CA GLY A 210 -24.58 16.70 11.76
C GLY A 210 -25.06 16.17 10.42
N ARG A 211 -24.21 16.08 9.38
CA ARG A 211 -24.58 15.27 8.20
C ARG A 211 -24.47 13.79 8.48
N PRO A 212 -25.40 12.99 7.94
CA PRO A 212 -25.26 11.56 7.97
C PRO A 212 -23.97 11.11 7.29
N ALA A 213 -23.18 10.27 7.97
CA ALA A 213 -21.91 9.75 7.47
C ALA A 213 -21.79 8.26 7.71
N ILE A 214 -21.06 7.59 6.85
CA ILE A 214 -20.60 6.22 7.07
C ILE A 214 -19.19 6.32 7.65
N GLU A 215 -19.03 5.95 8.92
CA GLU A 215 -17.73 5.96 9.61
C GLU A 215 -16.86 4.81 9.12
N TYR A 216 -17.46 3.62 9.02
CA TYR A 216 -16.84 2.48 8.34
C TYR A 216 -17.89 1.54 7.74
N PHE A 217 -17.49 0.87 6.67
CA PHE A 217 -18.23 -0.21 6.06
C PHE A 217 -17.23 -1.16 5.39
N TYR A 218 -17.13 -2.39 5.87
CA TYR A 218 -16.16 -3.37 5.38
C TYR A 218 -16.64 -4.80 5.59
N ALA A 219 -16.07 -5.73 4.80
CA ALA A 219 -16.25 -7.16 4.98
C ALA A 219 -15.02 -7.76 5.70
N LYS A 220 -15.27 -8.62 6.68
CA LYS A 220 -14.24 -9.41 7.35
C LYS A 220 -14.82 -10.78 7.65
N GLU A 221 -14.08 -11.83 7.31
CA GLU A 221 -14.53 -13.21 7.45
C GLU A 221 -15.90 -13.43 6.78
N ASP A 222 -16.90 -13.84 7.51
CA ASP A 222 -18.25 -14.13 7.01
C ASP A 222 -19.26 -13.04 7.40
N ALA A 223 -18.83 -11.79 7.53
CA ALA A 223 -19.71 -10.68 7.90
C ALA A 223 -19.33 -9.36 7.29
N LEU A 224 -20.32 -8.49 7.12
CA LEU A 224 -20.18 -7.05 6.88
C LEU A 224 -20.27 -6.33 8.21
N TYR A 225 -19.37 -5.40 8.45
CA TYR A 225 -19.34 -4.51 9.60
C TYR A 225 -19.60 -3.09 9.15
N TYR A 226 -20.46 -2.38 9.85
CA TYR A 226 -20.76 -1.00 9.52
C TYR A 226 -20.96 -0.15 10.77
N LYS A 227 -20.67 1.14 10.64
CA LYS A 227 -21.03 2.18 11.59
C LYS A 227 -21.30 3.46 10.83
N THR A 228 -22.38 4.13 11.23
CA THR A 228 -22.83 5.39 10.67
C THR A 228 -23.09 6.39 11.78
N SER A 229 -23.07 7.66 11.45
CA SER A 229 -23.42 8.75 12.38
C SER A 229 -24.44 9.68 11.76
N ASN A 230 -25.27 10.30 12.61
CA ASN A 230 -26.27 11.32 12.27
C ASN A 230 -27.29 10.91 11.19
N ALA A 231 -27.46 9.62 10.92
CA ALA A 231 -28.43 9.11 9.97
C ALA A 231 -29.79 8.85 10.67
N ASP A 232 -30.88 9.21 10.00
CA ASP A 232 -32.22 8.83 10.44
C ASP A 232 -32.55 7.39 10.04
N GLU A 233 -31.90 6.94 8.96
CA GLU A 233 -32.08 5.60 8.41
C GLU A 233 -30.80 5.13 7.74
N VAL A 234 -30.52 3.83 7.87
CA VAL A 234 -29.39 3.13 7.22
C VAL A 234 -29.94 2.01 6.37
N ARG A 235 -29.47 1.91 5.12
CA ARG A 235 -29.86 0.82 4.20
C ARG A 235 -28.65 0.06 3.69
N LEU A 236 -28.81 -1.25 3.58
CA LEU A 236 -27.89 -2.14 2.89
C LEU A 236 -28.58 -2.73 1.66
N ASN A 237 -28.06 -2.44 0.47
CA ASN A 237 -28.68 -2.83 -0.82
C ASN A 237 -30.18 -2.46 -0.87
N GLY A 238 -30.52 -1.25 -0.43
CA GLY A 238 -31.89 -0.75 -0.37
C GLY A 238 -32.75 -1.28 0.77
N LYS A 239 -32.28 -2.30 1.53
CA LYS A 239 -33.01 -2.83 2.69
C LYS A 239 -32.61 -2.07 3.95
N GLN A 240 -33.59 -1.57 4.68
CA GLN A 240 -33.37 -0.87 5.95
C GLN A 240 -32.74 -1.77 6.99
N LEU A 241 -31.73 -1.24 7.68
CA LEU A 241 -31.11 -1.82 8.87
C LEU A 241 -31.75 -1.20 10.13
N GLY A 242 -31.77 -1.98 11.23
CA GLY A 242 -32.42 -1.53 12.47
C GLY A 242 -31.59 -0.54 13.27
N ASP A 243 -30.26 -0.57 13.11
CA ASP A 243 -29.33 0.18 13.92
C ASP A 243 -28.37 1.02 13.06
N THR A 244 -27.73 1.98 13.67
CA THR A 244 -26.69 2.83 13.04
C THR A 244 -25.32 2.18 13.05
N GLU A 245 -25.13 1.13 13.81
CA GLU A 245 -23.91 0.31 13.89
C GLU A 245 -24.28 -1.15 14.04
N GLY A 246 -23.52 -2.04 13.40
CA GLY A 246 -23.82 -3.47 13.54
C GLY A 246 -23.00 -4.36 12.60
N THR A 247 -23.45 -5.62 12.58
CA THR A 247 -22.84 -6.68 11.78
C THR A 247 -23.94 -7.41 11.00
N VAL A 248 -23.69 -7.62 9.71
CA VAL A 248 -24.60 -8.40 8.84
C VAL A 248 -23.86 -9.64 8.36
N PRO A 249 -24.36 -10.86 8.66
CA PRO A 249 -23.76 -12.09 8.18
C PRO A 249 -23.69 -12.15 6.66
N LEU A 250 -22.57 -12.65 6.12
CA LEU A 250 -22.37 -12.85 4.70
C LEU A 250 -22.74 -14.27 4.31
N SER A 251 -23.67 -14.40 3.37
CA SER A 251 -23.98 -15.67 2.70
C SER A 251 -24.05 -15.41 1.21
N ILE A 252 -22.87 -15.48 0.53
CA ILE A 252 -22.76 -15.22 -0.90
C ILE A 252 -22.13 -16.40 -1.62
N ASN A 253 -22.63 -16.73 -2.78
CA ASN A 253 -22.11 -17.78 -3.66
C ASN A 253 -21.46 -17.22 -4.94
N LYS A 254 -21.52 -15.91 -5.12
CA LYS A 254 -20.88 -15.16 -6.22
C LYS A 254 -20.32 -13.86 -5.73
N THR A 255 -19.46 -13.22 -6.53
CA THR A 255 -18.99 -11.85 -6.26
C THR A 255 -20.20 -10.91 -6.14
N THR A 256 -20.31 -10.23 -5.01
CA THR A 256 -21.43 -9.37 -4.68
C THR A 256 -20.95 -7.99 -4.26
N ASP A 257 -21.54 -6.97 -4.85
CA ASP A 257 -21.37 -5.58 -4.45
C ASP A 257 -22.43 -5.25 -3.41
N PHE A 258 -22.00 -4.80 -2.25
CA PHE A 258 -22.84 -4.31 -1.16
C PHE A 258 -22.78 -2.80 -1.09
N CYS A 259 -23.92 -2.15 -1.16
CA CYS A 259 -24.06 -0.70 -1.01
C CYS A 259 -24.69 -0.40 0.34
N LEU A 260 -23.94 0.29 1.21
CA LEU A 260 -24.47 0.88 2.43
C LEU A 260 -24.82 2.35 2.15
N GLU A 261 -26.01 2.74 2.55
CA GLU A 261 -26.53 4.10 2.38
C GLU A 261 -26.99 4.68 3.72
N THR A 262 -26.69 5.95 3.95
CA THR A 262 -27.30 6.73 5.03
C THR A 262 -28.32 7.68 4.46
N LEU A 263 -29.44 7.84 5.17
CA LEU A 263 -30.53 8.74 4.76
C LEU A 263 -30.86 9.75 5.86
N ARG A 264 -31.34 10.91 5.42
CA ARG A 264 -31.98 11.92 6.28
C ARG A 264 -33.19 12.49 5.57
N GLY A 265 -34.32 12.49 6.26
CA GLY A 265 -35.58 12.93 5.67
C GLY A 265 -35.98 12.16 4.42
N GLY A 266 -35.66 10.87 4.35
CA GLY A 266 -35.92 9.97 3.22
C GLY A 266 -35.00 10.15 2.00
N LYS A 267 -34.00 11.05 2.06
CA LYS A 267 -33.01 11.26 0.99
C LYS A 267 -31.67 10.62 1.34
N VAL A 268 -31.08 9.91 0.37
CA VAL A 268 -29.72 9.40 0.49
C VAL A 268 -28.73 10.56 0.63
N THR A 269 -27.92 10.51 1.67
CA THR A 269 -26.95 11.54 2.01
C THR A 269 -25.51 11.07 1.87
N SER A 270 -25.26 9.75 2.04
CA SER A 270 -23.95 9.13 1.84
C SER A 270 -24.16 7.70 1.38
N SER A 271 -23.25 7.20 0.55
CA SER A 271 -23.20 5.81 0.14
C SER A 271 -21.78 5.31 0.08
N GLN A 272 -21.59 4.04 0.41
CA GLN A 272 -20.30 3.34 0.30
C GLN A 272 -20.52 1.94 -0.21
N HIS A 273 -19.60 1.49 -1.09
CA HIS A 273 -19.64 0.16 -1.67
C HIS A 273 -18.53 -0.73 -1.11
N VAL A 274 -18.86 -1.99 -0.89
CA VAL A 274 -17.92 -3.06 -0.54
C VAL A 274 -18.16 -4.25 -1.46
N VAL A 275 -17.19 -4.53 -2.32
CA VAL A 275 -17.25 -5.70 -3.20
C VAL A 275 -16.61 -6.90 -2.48
N VAL A 276 -17.44 -7.87 -2.14
CA VAL A 276 -16.96 -9.15 -1.61
C VAL A 276 -16.81 -10.13 -2.77
N ARG A 277 -15.55 -10.42 -3.10
CA ARG A 277 -15.24 -11.31 -4.21
C ARG A 277 -15.34 -12.77 -3.80
N ARG A 278 -16.02 -13.55 -4.63
CA ARG A 278 -15.93 -15.01 -4.61
C ARG A 278 -15.13 -15.43 -5.84
N LEU A 279 -14.01 -16.08 -5.57
CA LEU A 279 -13.09 -16.54 -6.61
C LEU A 279 -13.16 -18.07 -6.70
N GLU A 280 -13.16 -18.57 -7.94
CA GLU A 280 -12.95 -20.00 -8.20
C GLU A 280 -11.59 -20.19 -8.88
N ASN A 281 -10.80 -21.14 -8.41
CA ASN A 281 -9.53 -21.46 -9.03
C ASN A 281 -9.76 -22.15 -10.38
N VAL A 282 -9.18 -21.61 -11.44
CA VAL A 282 -9.18 -22.19 -12.79
C VAL A 282 -7.87 -22.88 -13.12
N ALA A 283 -6.80 -22.53 -12.42
CA ALA A 283 -5.53 -23.24 -12.45
C ALA A 283 -4.88 -23.19 -11.07
N VAL A 284 -4.38 -24.32 -10.61
CA VAL A 284 -3.71 -24.46 -9.30
C VAL A 284 -2.26 -24.84 -9.54
N CYS A 285 -1.35 -23.97 -9.11
CA CYS A 285 0.08 -24.17 -9.22
C CYS A 285 0.69 -24.21 -7.83
N ARG A 286 1.11 -25.39 -7.38
CA ARG A 286 1.78 -25.56 -6.09
C ARG A 286 3.24 -25.13 -6.23
N ALA A 287 3.80 -24.45 -5.25
CA ALA A 287 5.18 -23.95 -5.31
C ALA A 287 6.22 -25.06 -5.54
N LYS A 288 5.99 -26.26 -5.02
CA LYS A 288 6.83 -27.43 -5.24
C LYS A 288 6.95 -27.87 -6.70
N ASP A 289 5.91 -27.59 -7.50
CA ASP A 289 5.80 -28.03 -8.90
C ASP A 289 6.31 -26.94 -9.88
N MET A 290 6.73 -25.78 -9.38
CA MET A 290 7.25 -24.68 -10.18
C MET A 290 8.74 -24.87 -10.48
N GLU A 291 9.17 -24.40 -11.64
CA GLU A 291 10.59 -24.25 -11.97
C GLU A 291 11.19 -23.13 -11.12
N ARG A 292 12.39 -23.35 -10.62
CA ARG A 292 13.08 -22.44 -9.70
C ARG A 292 14.41 -22.02 -10.25
N GLU A 293 14.72 -20.73 -10.14
CA GLU A 293 15.98 -20.16 -10.58
C GLU A 293 16.60 -19.28 -9.49
N GLY A 294 17.91 -19.14 -9.54
CA GLY A 294 18.65 -18.28 -8.63
C GLY A 294 18.55 -18.72 -7.17
N SER A 295 18.14 -17.81 -6.29
CA SER A 295 18.04 -18.05 -4.85
C SER A 295 16.79 -18.83 -4.42
N ALA A 296 15.90 -19.20 -5.34
CA ALA A 296 14.67 -19.92 -5.03
C ALA A 296 14.95 -21.36 -4.58
N SER A 297 14.56 -21.73 -3.38
CA SER A 297 14.77 -23.06 -2.80
C SER A 297 13.47 -23.67 -2.29
N LEU A 298 13.31 -24.98 -2.50
CA LEU A 298 12.17 -25.73 -1.99
C LEU A 298 12.45 -26.12 -0.53
N ASN A 299 11.45 -25.90 0.33
CA ASN A 299 11.46 -26.36 1.71
C ASN A 299 10.71 -27.70 1.87
N ASP A 300 10.93 -28.41 2.98
CA ASP A 300 10.29 -29.70 3.28
C ASP A 300 8.77 -29.60 3.37
N ASP A 301 8.24 -28.43 3.72
CA ASP A 301 6.79 -28.17 3.79
C ASP A 301 6.15 -27.90 2.41
N GLY A 302 6.92 -28.02 1.34
CA GLY A 302 6.48 -27.79 -0.04
C GLY A 302 6.39 -26.32 -0.44
N SER A 303 6.78 -25.41 0.43
CA SER A 303 6.91 -23.98 0.09
C SER A 303 8.20 -23.70 -0.64
N VAL A 304 8.23 -22.62 -1.41
CA VAL A 304 9.46 -22.05 -1.97
C VAL A 304 9.81 -20.77 -1.21
N GLU A 305 11.06 -20.68 -0.83
CA GLU A 305 11.66 -19.51 -0.19
C GLU A 305 12.85 -19.02 -1.00
N PHE A 306 13.06 -17.70 -1.05
CA PHE A 306 14.18 -17.10 -1.75
C PHE A 306 15.28 -16.79 -0.74
N LYS A 307 16.31 -17.63 -0.70
CA LYS A 307 17.44 -17.54 0.25
C LYS A 307 18.63 -16.89 -0.41
N GLY A 308 18.67 -15.56 -0.45
CA GLY A 308 19.83 -14.82 -0.92
C GLY A 308 20.66 -14.23 0.23
N GLU A 309 21.96 -14.23 0.10
CA GLU A 309 22.82 -13.43 0.96
C GLU A 309 22.67 -11.95 0.64
N LYS A 310 22.96 -11.07 1.62
CA LYS A 310 22.87 -9.61 1.50
C LYS A 310 23.64 -9.13 0.27
N GLY A 311 22.92 -8.75 -0.79
CA GLY A 311 23.51 -8.23 -2.04
C GLY A 311 23.70 -9.25 -3.17
N SER A 312 23.35 -10.52 -2.99
CA SER A 312 23.48 -11.55 -4.02
C SER A 312 22.13 -12.12 -4.44
N SER A 313 22.05 -12.42 -5.70
CA SER A 313 21.09 -13.24 -6.45
C SER A 313 19.60 -12.99 -6.25
N GLN A 314 19.01 -12.45 -7.28
CA GLN A 314 17.61 -12.56 -7.62
C GLN A 314 17.24 -14.03 -7.77
N GLY A 315 16.02 -14.39 -7.32
CA GLY A 315 15.48 -15.72 -7.53
C GLY A 315 14.11 -15.62 -8.16
N SER A 316 13.69 -16.62 -8.89
CA SER A 316 12.36 -16.67 -9.46
C SER A 316 11.72 -18.04 -9.36
N VAL A 317 10.39 -18.04 -9.39
CA VAL A 317 9.59 -19.22 -9.68
C VAL A 317 8.84 -19.01 -10.97
N ASN A 318 8.87 -20.02 -11.85
CA ASN A 318 8.29 -19.98 -13.18
C ASN A 318 7.26 -21.10 -13.31
N TRP A 319 6.13 -20.84 -13.98
CA TRP A 319 5.14 -21.86 -14.26
C TRP A 319 4.32 -21.50 -15.50
N LYS A 320 3.61 -22.49 -16.05
CA LYS A 320 2.77 -22.32 -17.21
C LYS A 320 1.33 -22.58 -16.83
N VAL A 321 0.42 -21.78 -17.38
CA VAL A 321 -1.01 -21.99 -17.26
C VAL A 321 -1.64 -22.03 -18.66
N ASN A 322 -2.59 -22.94 -18.84
CA ASN A 322 -3.35 -23.03 -20.09
C ASN A 322 -4.80 -22.66 -19.82
N LEU A 323 -5.27 -21.59 -20.44
CA LEU A 323 -6.59 -21.03 -20.18
C LEU A 323 -7.51 -21.16 -21.40
N PRO A 324 -8.78 -21.48 -21.20
CA PRO A 324 -9.72 -21.72 -22.30
C PRO A 324 -10.15 -20.45 -23.03
N ARG A 325 -9.98 -19.28 -22.39
CA ARG A 325 -10.37 -17.99 -22.97
C ARG A 325 -9.47 -16.86 -22.50
N LYS A 326 -9.36 -15.82 -23.29
CA LYS A 326 -8.77 -14.54 -22.88
C LYS A 326 -9.71 -13.85 -21.90
N GLY A 327 -9.18 -13.21 -20.87
CA GLY A 327 -9.99 -12.44 -19.90
C GLY A 327 -9.20 -11.90 -18.73
N GLU A 328 -9.95 -11.28 -17.84
CA GLU A 328 -9.48 -10.87 -16.54
C GLU A 328 -9.52 -12.06 -15.58
N TYR A 329 -8.45 -12.24 -14.86
CA TYR A 329 -8.25 -13.28 -13.85
C TYR A 329 -7.61 -12.67 -12.62
N TYR A 330 -7.49 -13.45 -11.58
CA TYR A 330 -6.80 -13.09 -10.36
C TYR A 330 -5.66 -14.08 -10.11
N LEU A 331 -4.48 -13.51 -9.87
CA LEU A 331 -3.36 -14.24 -9.30
C LEU A 331 -3.58 -14.30 -7.80
N VAL A 332 -3.69 -15.50 -7.23
CA VAL A 332 -3.87 -15.73 -5.80
C VAL A 332 -2.62 -16.40 -5.27
N VAL A 333 -1.81 -15.64 -4.53
CA VAL A 333 -0.55 -16.12 -3.95
C VAL A 333 -0.77 -16.47 -2.49
N SER A 334 -0.62 -17.74 -2.15
CA SER A 334 -0.65 -18.21 -0.76
C SER A 334 0.75 -18.18 -0.16
N TYR A 335 0.93 -17.48 0.94
CA TYR A 335 2.26 -17.18 1.50
C TYR A 335 2.26 -17.05 3.03
N THR A 336 3.48 -17.10 3.61
CA THR A 336 3.77 -16.62 4.97
C THR A 336 5.02 -15.76 4.95
N GLY A 337 5.17 -14.87 5.90
CA GLY A 337 6.40 -14.08 6.07
C GLY A 337 6.24 -12.90 7.02
N GLY A 338 7.18 -12.75 7.92
CA GLY A 338 7.17 -11.67 8.91
C GLY A 338 7.71 -10.34 8.38
N ASN A 339 8.34 -10.35 7.21
CA ASN A 339 8.95 -9.14 6.60
C ASN A 339 8.79 -9.23 5.10
N PRO A 340 7.63 -8.81 4.58
CA PRO A 340 7.30 -9.00 3.18
C PRO A 340 8.17 -8.13 2.27
N VAL A 341 8.70 -8.75 1.22
CA VAL A 341 9.37 -8.05 0.13
C VAL A 341 8.53 -8.22 -1.13
N PRO A 342 8.19 -7.15 -1.84
CA PRO A 342 7.44 -7.24 -3.08
C PRO A 342 8.15 -8.11 -4.12
N SER A 343 7.37 -8.89 -4.87
CA SER A 343 7.86 -9.65 -6.02
C SER A 343 7.46 -8.96 -7.32
N TYR A 344 8.25 -9.19 -8.37
CA TYR A 344 7.93 -8.76 -9.71
C TYR A 344 7.19 -9.86 -10.45
N LEU A 345 6.12 -9.49 -11.16
CA LEU A 345 5.36 -10.43 -11.98
C LEU A 345 5.67 -10.19 -13.45
N TYR A 346 6.02 -11.28 -14.14
CA TYR A 346 6.17 -11.31 -15.59
C TYR A 346 5.15 -12.26 -16.18
N ILE A 347 4.61 -11.89 -17.35
CA ILE A 347 3.72 -12.72 -18.17
C ILE A 347 4.30 -12.77 -19.57
N ASN A 348 4.62 -13.96 -20.06
CA ASN A 348 5.23 -14.19 -21.38
C ASN A 348 6.50 -13.33 -21.59
N GLY A 349 7.32 -13.21 -20.55
CA GLY A 349 8.57 -12.43 -20.57
C GLY A 349 8.42 -10.93 -20.36
N GLU A 350 7.19 -10.38 -20.41
CA GLU A 350 6.92 -8.97 -20.17
C GLU A 350 6.62 -8.72 -18.68
N LYS A 351 7.27 -7.72 -18.09
CA LYS A 351 7.02 -7.31 -16.71
C LYS A 351 5.69 -6.56 -16.62
N VAL A 352 4.71 -7.14 -15.93
CA VAL A 352 3.36 -6.57 -15.79
C VAL A 352 3.13 -5.92 -14.43
N SER A 353 3.91 -6.29 -13.41
CA SER A 353 3.86 -5.66 -12.10
C SER A 353 5.21 -5.74 -11.40
N GLU A 354 5.53 -4.68 -10.66
CA GLU A 354 6.71 -4.58 -9.81
C GLU A 354 6.35 -4.69 -8.32
N ASN A 355 5.08 -4.84 -8.00
CA ASN A 355 4.60 -4.81 -6.63
C ASN A 355 3.54 -5.89 -6.38
N ILE A 356 3.98 -7.14 -6.41
CA ILE A 356 3.21 -8.20 -5.77
C ILE A 356 3.53 -8.09 -4.28
N GLY A 357 2.82 -7.17 -3.61
CA GLY A 357 3.04 -6.82 -2.21
C GLY A 357 2.43 -7.85 -1.28
N TYR A 358 3.17 -8.26 -0.28
CA TYR A 358 2.71 -9.18 0.74
C TYR A 358 2.57 -8.43 2.06
N LEU A 359 1.54 -8.70 2.81
CA LEU A 359 1.39 -8.21 4.17
C LEU A 359 2.15 -9.12 5.14
N ALA A 360 2.72 -8.55 6.19
CA ALA A 360 3.35 -9.34 7.24
C ALA A 360 2.37 -10.35 7.84
N THR A 361 2.85 -11.56 8.08
CA THR A 361 2.09 -12.58 8.79
C THR A 361 2.73 -12.84 10.14
N SER A 362 1.91 -13.11 11.16
CA SER A 362 2.41 -13.55 12.47
C SER A 362 2.63 -15.07 12.43
N GLY A 363 3.87 -15.49 12.65
CA GLY A 363 4.22 -16.91 12.68
C GLY A 363 3.94 -17.66 11.37
N GLU A 364 3.37 -18.84 11.45
CA GLU A 364 3.09 -19.71 10.29
C GLU A 364 1.67 -19.51 9.70
N THR A 365 0.96 -18.47 10.11
CA THR A 365 -0.37 -18.18 9.57
C THR A 365 -0.28 -17.85 8.08
N ARG A 366 -0.86 -18.68 7.23
CA ARG A 366 -0.93 -18.44 5.80
C ARG A 366 -1.92 -17.33 5.49
N LYS A 367 -1.49 -16.42 4.59
CA LYS A 367 -2.35 -15.40 3.98
C LYS A 367 -2.40 -15.59 2.48
N GLU A 368 -3.38 -14.96 1.87
CA GLU A 368 -3.50 -14.88 0.42
C GLU A 368 -3.35 -13.42 -0.03
N PHE A 369 -2.58 -13.24 -1.08
CA PHE A 369 -2.50 -11.99 -1.82
C PHE A 369 -3.20 -12.18 -3.16
N VAL A 370 -4.14 -11.29 -3.48
CA VAL A 370 -4.95 -11.37 -4.69
C VAL A 370 -4.61 -10.18 -5.59
N PHE A 371 -4.20 -10.47 -6.82
CA PHE A 371 -3.79 -9.46 -7.79
C PHE A 371 -4.49 -9.67 -9.15
N PRO A 372 -5.15 -8.65 -9.71
CA PRO A 372 -5.81 -8.76 -11.01
C PRO A 372 -4.78 -8.87 -12.15
N VAL A 373 -5.01 -9.78 -13.07
CA VAL A 373 -4.18 -10.01 -14.27
C VAL A 373 -5.04 -10.22 -15.51
N VAL A 374 -4.54 -9.78 -16.66
CA VAL A 374 -5.17 -10.10 -17.95
C VAL A 374 -4.35 -11.20 -18.61
N LEU A 375 -4.97 -12.35 -18.88
CA LEU A 375 -4.30 -13.49 -19.50
C LEU A 375 -4.94 -13.83 -20.85
N ALA A 376 -4.10 -14.30 -21.77
CA ALA A 376 -4.54 -14.71 -23.09
C ALA A 376 -5.22 -16.09 -23.06
N LYS A 377 -5.96 -16.42 -24.12
CA LYS A 377 -6.38 -17.81 -24.39
C LYS A 377 -5.15 -18.65 -24.77
N GLY A 378 -5.10 -19.88 -24.30
CA GLY A 378 -3.98 -20.80 -24.50
C GLY A 378 -2.97 -20.72 -23.37
N THR A 379 -1.74 -21.08 -23.68
CA THR A 379 -0.68 -21.15 -22.68
C THR A 379 -0.06 -19.77 -22.44
N SER A 380 0.03 -19.38 -21.17
CA SER A 380 0.81 -18.23 -20.70
C SER A 380 1.91 -18.72 -19.77
N GLU A 381 3.10 -18.15 -19.90
CA GLU A 381 4.21 -18.34 -19.00
C GLU A 381 4.19 -17.23 -17.97
N LEU A 382 4.21 -17.60 -16.69
CA LEU A 382 4.24 -16.65 -15.59
C LEU A 382 5.54 -16.85 -14.80
N ARG A 383 6.10 -15.73 -14.34
CA ARG A 383 7.28 -15.71 -13.51
C ARG A 383 7.07 -14.72 -12.38
N LEU A 384 7.34 -15.19 -11.16
CA LEU A 384 7.41 -14.37 -9.97
C LEU A 384 8.87 -14.25 -9.57
N GLU A 385 9.42 -13.05 -9.70
CA GLU A 385 10.81 -12.75 -9.41
C GLU A 385 10.92 -11.99 -8.08
N HIS A 386 11.80 -12.47 -7.23
CA HIS A 386 12.12 -11.84 -5.97
C HIS A 386 13.43 -11.05 -6.08
N PRO A 387 13.45 -9.75 -5.70
CA PRO A 387 14.62 -8.88 -5.90
C PRO A 387 15.79 -9.12 -4.94
N GLY A 388 15.76 -10.19 -4.16
CA GLY A 388 16.91 -10.63 -3.37
C GLY A 388 17.09 -9.91 -2.03
N ARG A 389 16.31 -10.27 -1.04
CA ARG A 389 16.51 -10.12 0.42
C ARG A 389 15.35 -10.79 1.11
N ARG A 390 15.50 -11.29 2.33
CA ARG A 390 14.53 -12.02 3.17
C ARG A 390 13.17 -12.23 2.53
N SER A 391 12.83 -13.46 2.24
CA SER A 391 11.67 -13.80 1.45
C SER A 391 10.50 -14.28 2.30
N ASN A 392 9.33 -14.13 1.70
CA ASN A 392 8.16 -14.88 2.10
C ASN A 392 8.32 -16.34 1.64
N LYS A 393 7.74 -17.26 2.37
CA LYS A 393 7.51 -18.62 1.87
C LYS A 393 6.26 -18.59 0.99
N ILE A 394 6.36 -19.03 -0.25
CA ILE A 394 5.25 -19.16 -1.20
C ILE A 394 4.83 -20.63 -1.23
N TYR A 395 3.55 -20.91 -1.03
CA TYR A 395 2.97 -22.25 -1.03
C TYR A 395 2.28 -22.60 -2.33
N SER A 396 1.59 -21.63 -2.91
CA SER A 396 0.95 -21.77 -4.22
C SER A 396 0.75 -20.41 -4.88
N VAL A 397 0.64 -20.46 -6.21
CA VAL A 397 0.21 -19.32 -7.02
C VAL A 397 -0.90 -19.83 -7.94
N ASN A 398 -2.12 -19.49 -7.63
CA ASN A 398 -3.29 -19.97 -8.37
C ASN A 398 -3.78 -18.88 -9.32
N ILE A 399 -4.38 -19.29 -10.43
CA ILE A 399 -5.17 -18.41 -11.28
C ILE A 399 -6.64 -18.67 -10.97
N ALA A 400 -7.33 -17.60 -10.62
CA ALA A 400 -8.74 -17.66 -10.28
C ALA A 400 -9.56 -16.69 -11.15
N ARG A 401 -10.87 -16.89 -11.19
CA ARG A 401 -11.82 -15.97 -11.81
C ARG A 401 -12.94 -15.65 -10.83
N GLU A 402 -13.60 -14.54 -11.05
CA GLU A 402 -14.80 -14.21 -10.28
C GLU A 402 -15.97 -15.15 -10.63
N MET A 403 -16.61 -15.61 -9.59
CA MET A 403 -17.90 -16.28 -9.68
C MET A 403 -18.99 -15.22 -9.90
N LYS A 404 -19.57 -15.21 -11.09
CA LYS A 404 -20.60 -14.23 -11.51
C LYS A 404 -22.00 -14.71 -11.19
#